data_2b78770278f5237a8be04b814402ecc0
#
_entry.id   2b78770278f5237a8be04b814402ecc0
#
_cell.length_a   1.000
_cell.length_b   1.000
_cell.length_c   1.000
_cell.angle_alpha   90.00
_cell.angle_beta   90.00
_cell.angle_gamma   90.00
#
_symmetry.space_group_name_H-M   'P 1'
#
loop_
_entity.id
_entity.type
_entity.pdbx_description
1 polymer ?
#
loop_
_entity_poly.entity_id
_entity_poly.type
_entity_poly.pdbx_seq_one_letter_code
_entity_poly.pdbx_strand_id
1 'polypeptide(L)'
;NAFLDDAALSDAPAGERLTAAMQVFMDCIRKSGQPVEKLDKTLILDIFSHRILTQFYRIWRKYSYPATFEPGGTDSISQSLLGLVGLGIPGTADHIATPVSRFLALLGVLQQPGKTQEGMQALVTLLAPDTTVKVSPYCLRPVEMGQPLGFYGDDDFLLDGNTPLGDEAMDAGSQLLVALTTDNEQEVQGWKPDGLLYQDFLVMLRVWLGWRFKAKITLTTRTRLLAVPPLGEGPFWLGMNGVLSADEGELKDDIPPTFTTELGYYTGLKPAIPQQGNRRVTYKFD
;
A
#
# COMPACT_ATOMS: atom_id res chain seq x y z
N ASN A 1 -18.49 35.74 -4.30
CA ASN A 1 -17.70 34.74 -3.59
C ASN A 1 -17.99 34.69 -2.07
N ALA A 2 -18.63 35.69 -1.47
CA ALA A 2 -19.01 35.72 -0.06
C ALA A 2 -20.15 34.72 0.31
N PHE A 3 -20.79 34.07 -0.67
CA PHE A 3 -21.86 33.12 -0.46
C PHE A 3 -21.41 31.67 -0.23
N LEU A 4 -20.12 31.38 -0.45
CA LEU A 4 -19.58 30.01 -0.41
C LEU A 4 -18.79 29.69 0.87
N ASP A 5 -18.46 30.70 1.68
CA ASP A 5 -17.55 30.51 2.83
C ASP A 5 -18.25 30.28 4.17
N ASP A 6 -19.58 30.26 4.22
CA ASP A 6 -20.30 30.09 5.50
C ASP A 6 -20.67 28.63 5.79
N ALA A 7 -19.66 27.82 6.14
CA ALA A 7 -19.85 26.48 6.70
C ALA A 7 -20.72 26.51 7.99
N ALA A 8 -20.74 27.63 8.70
CA ALA A 8 -21.57 27.84 9.89
C ALA A 8 -23.08 27.92 9.61
N LEU A 9 -23.47 28.30 8.38
CA LEU A 9 -24.89 28.34 7.99
C LEU A 9 -25.43 26.97 7.54
N SER A 10 -24.58 25.96 7.38
CA SER A 10 -24.98 24.62 6.89
C SER A 10 -25.82 23.87 7.93
N ASP A 11 -25.61 24.09 9.21
CA ASP A 11 -26.29 23.37 10.30
C ASP A 11 -27.47 24.13 10.93
N ALA A 12 -27.72 25.38 10.51
CA ALA A 12 -28.83 26.16 11.01
C ALA A 12 -30.18 25.64 10.48
N PRO A 13 -31.27 25.72 11.27
CA PRO A 13 -32.60 25.31 10.86
C PRO A 13 -33.06 26.09 9.63
N ALA A 14 -33.89 25.46 8.77
CA ALA A 14 -34.27 25.99 7.45
C ALA A 14 -34.86 27.41 7.49
N GLY A 15 -35.52 27.80 8.60
CA GLY A 15 -36.08 29.14 8.80
C GLY A 15 -35.00 30.21 9.00
N GLU A 16 -33.92 29.90 9.74
CA GLU A 16 -32.81 30.85 9.96
C GLU A 16 -31.97 31.06 8.70
N ARG A 17 -31.82 30.01 7.90
CA ARG A 17 -31.17 30.11 6.59
C ARG A 17 -31.93 31.00 5.61
N LEU A 18 -33.26 30.93 5.65
CA LEU A 18 -34.11 31.76 4.81
C LEU A 18 -34.02 33.22 5.22
N THR A 19 -34.06 33.52 6.54
CA THR A 19 -33.93 34.88 7.06
C THR A 19 -32.57 35.48 6.80
N ALA A 20 -31.47 34.69 6.97
CA ALA A 20 -30.13 35.14 6.63
C ALA A 20 -29.98 35.42 5.12
N ALA A 21 -30.49 34.55 4.26
CA ALA A 21 -30.48 34.77 2.82
C ALA A 21 -31.32 36.03 2.42
N MET A 22 -32.45 36.27 3.07
CA MET A 22 -33.23 37.49 2.86
C MET A 22 -32.52 38.76 3.33
N GLN A 23 -31.82 38.71 4.46
CA GLN A 23 -31.00 39.82 4.96
C GLN A 23 -29.86 40.17 4.00
N VAL A 24 -29.08 39.17 3.56
CA VAL A 24 -28.01 39.37 2.57
C VAL A 24 -28.57 39.94 1.28
N PHE A 25 -29.77 39.48 0.83
CA PHE A 25 -30.44 40.00 -0.34
C PHE A 25 -30.87 41.46 -0.16
N MET A 26 -31.46 41.82 1.00
CA MET A 26 -31.85 43.21 1.31
C MET A 26 -30.63 44.12 1.42
N ASP A 27 -29.52 43.65 1.98
CA ASP A 27 -28.27 44.43 2.03
C ASP A 27 -27.64 44.64 0.63
N CYS A 28 -27.72 43.63 -0.22
CA CYS A 28 -27.28 43.77 -1.61
C CYS A 28 -28.12 44.82 -2.38
N ILE A 29 -29.43 44.83 -2.21
CA ILE A 29 -30.34 45.83 -2.79
C ILE A 29 -30.01 47.22 -2.22
N ARG A 30 -29.81 47.32 -0.90
CA ARG A 30 -29.47 48.61 -0.26
C ARG A 30 -28.12 49.15 -0.75
N LYS A 31 -27.12 48.28 -0.98
CA LYS A 31 -25.81 48.65 -1.53
C LYS A 31 -25.89 49.04 -3.01
N SER A 32 -26.80 48.47 -3.77
CA SER A 32 -26.97 48.81 -5.21
C SER A 32 -27.57 50.18 -5.47
N GLY A 33 -28.16 50.83 -4.43
CA GLY A 33 -28.77 52.15 -4.56
C GLY A 33 -29.98 52.21 -5.48
N GLN A 34 -30.52 51.09 -5.92
CA GLN A 34 -31.66 51.01 -6.82
C GLN A 34 -32.99 50.96 -6.04
N PRO A 35 -34.03 51.70 -6.46
CA PRO A 35 -35.34 51.60 -5.84
C PRO A 35 -35.92 50.19 -6.04
N VAL A 36 -36.49 49.63 -4.98
CA VAL A 36 -37.07 48.27 -4.93
C VAL A 36 -38.08 48.00 -6.04
N GLU A 37 -38.73 49.02 -6.54
CA GLU A 37 -39.72 48.95 -7.65
C GLU A 37 -39.14 48.54 -9.02
N LYS A 38 -37.81 48.64 -9.18
CA LYS A 38 -37.10 48.19 -10.39
C LYS A 38 -36.30 46.91 -10.20
N LEU A 39 -36.70 46.10 -9.24
CA LEU A 39 -36.09 44.78 -9.08
C LEU A 39 -36.37 43.96 -10.33
N ASP A 40 -35.37 43.82 -11.16
CA ASP A 40 -35.50 43.14 -12.43
C ASP A 40 -35.96 41.70 -12.17
N LYS A 41 -36.99 41.25 -12.85
CA LYS A 41 -37.53 39.89 -12.73
C LYS A 41 -36.43 38.85 -12.98
N THR A 42 -35.41 39.21 -13.74
CA THR A 42 -34.22 38.40 -14.00
C THR A 42 -33.43 38.14 -12.74
N LEU A 43 -33.26 39.13 -11.84
CA LEU A 43 -32.50 38.99 -10.59
C LEU A 43 -33.14 37.97 -9.64
N ILE A 44 -34.46 37.95 -9.57
CA ILE A 44 -35.20 36.96 -8.77
C ILE A 44 -35.04 35.57 -9.36
N LEU A 45 -35.15 35.43 -10.68
CA LEU A 45 -34.92 34.16 -11.37
C LEU A 45 -33.50 33.66 -11.20
N ASP A 46 -32.51 34.57 -11.20
CA ASP A 46 -31.10 34.21 -11.00
C ASP A 46 -30.83 33.62 -9.59
N ILE A 47 -31.52 34.18 -8.56
CA ILE A 47 -31.41 33.62 -7.20
C ILE A 47 -31.96 32.20 -7.13
N PHE A 48 -33.14 31.96 -7.75
CA PHE A 48 -33.70 30.60 -7.81
C PHE A 48 -32.82 29.64 -8.62
N SER A 49 -32.38 30.08 -9.78
CA SER A 49 -31.48 29.30 -10.65
C SER A 49 -30.18 28.96 -9.92
N HIS A 50 -29.54 29.92 -9.24
CA HIS A 50 -28.35 29.69 -8.45
C HIS A 50 -28.60 28.68 -7.34
N ARG A 51 -29.72 28.77 -6.63
CA ARG A 51 -30.05 27.81 -5.58
C ARG A 51 -30.25 26.39 -6.12
N ILE A 52 -30.97 26.26 -7.23
CA ILE A 52 -31.21 24.97 -7.89
C ILE A 52 -29.87 24.36 -8.36
N LEU A 53 -29.03 25.15 -9.03
CA LEU A 53 -27.71 24.71 -9.50
C LEU A 53 -26.80 24.32 -8.33
N THR A 54 -26.82 25.07 -7.24
CA THR A 54 -26.07 24.75 -6.05
C THR A 54 -26.53 23.43 -5.43
N GLN A 55 -27.84 23.20 -5.34
CA GLN A 55 -28.37 21.92 -4.84
C GLN A 55 -28.04 20.78 -5.78
N PHE A 56 -28.18 20.98 -7.08
CA PHE A 56 -27.80 20.00 -8.09
C PHE A 56 -26.32 19.63 -7.98
N TYR A 57 -25.43 20.63 -7.88
CA TYR A 57 -23.99 20.41 -7.68
C TYR A 57 -23.68 19.65 -6.39
N ARG A 58 -24.34 19.98 -5.26
CA ARG A 58 -24.19 19.27 -3.99
C ARG A 58 -24.61 17.81 -4.09
N ILE A 59 -25.72 17.54 -4.77
CA ILE A 59 -26.18 16.16 -5.01
C ILE A 59 -25.18 15.42 -5.89
N TRP A 60 -24.80 16.02 -7.02
CA TRP A 60 -23.81 15.43 -7.92
C TRP A 60 -22.48 15.14 -7.18
N ARG A 61 -21.96 16.10 -6.43
CA ARG A 61 -20.76 15.93 -5.63
C ARG A 61 -20.87 14.78 -4.64
N LYS A 62 -22.01 14.64 -3.97
CA LYS A 62 -22.24 13.55 -2.99
C LYS A 62 -22.16 12.16 -3.64
N TYR A 63 -22.60 12.01 -4.88
CA TYR A 63 -22.60 10.73 -5.58
C TYR A 63 -21.43 10.53 -6.54
N SER A 64 -20.57 11.52 -6.69
CA SER A 64 -19.37 11.45 -7.53
C SER A 64 -18.14 11.30 -6.65
N TYR A 65 -17.65 10.06 -6.49
CA TYR A 65 -16.46 9.77 -5.67
C TYR A 65 -15.22 10.60 -6.08
N PRO A 66 -14.89 10.78 -7.38
CA PRO A 66 -13.75 11.62 -7.76
C PRO A 66 -13.86 13.08 -7.31
N ALA A 67 -15.09 13.61 -7.18
CA ALA A 67 -15.33 14.98 -6.75
C ALA A 67 -15.27 15.18 -5.22
N THR A 68 -15.37 14.09 -4.45
CA THR A 68 -15.27 14.10 -2.98
C THR A 68 -13.95 13.56 -2.47
N PHE A 69 -13.12 12.99 -3.34
CA PHE A 69 -11.84 12.42 -2.95
C PHE A 69 -10.91 13.50 -2.38
N GLU A 70 -10.42 13.25 -1.18
CA GLU A 70 -9.39 14.05 -0.52
C GLU A 70 -8.02 13.38 -0.63
N PRO A 71 -6.94 14.16 -0.88
CA PRO A 71 -5.60 13.62 -0.92
C PRO A 71 -5.26 12.84 0.35
N GLY A 72 -4.81 11.59 0.18
CA GLY A 72 -4.56 10.70 1.31
C GLY A 72 -5.70 9.74 1.64
N GLY A 73 -6.89 9.91 1.02
CA GLY A 73 -8.05 9.05 1.26
C GLY A 73 -8.68 9.27 2.64
N THR A 74 -8.70 10.52 3.12
CA THR A 74 -9.25 10.90 4.43
C THR A 74 -10.76 11.13 4.41
N ASP A 75 -11.34 11.28 3.22
CA ASP A 75 -12.78 11.44 3.04
C ASP A 75 -13.57 10.19 3.51
N SER A 76 -14.82 10.40 3.91
CA SER A 76 -15.68 9.36 4.50
C SER A 76 -15.93 8.17 3.55
N ILE A 77 -16.00 8.44 2.23
CA ILE A 77 -16.20 7.38 1.24
C ILE A 77 -14.94 6.52 1.12
N SER A 78 -13.76 7.16 1.01
CA SER A 78 -12.47 6.46 1.00
C SER A 78 -12.27 5.63 2.25
N GLN A 79 -12.58 6.17 3.43
CA GLN A 79 -12.49 5.42 4.69
C GLN A 79 -13.45 4.23 4.73
N SER A 80 -14.67 4.39 4.19
CA SER A 80 -15.63 3.28 4.08
C SER A 80 -15.12 2.19 3.13
N LEU A 81 -14.54 2.58 1.99
CA LEU A 81 -13.93 1.65 1.03
C LEU A 81 -12.73 0.93 1.64
N LEU A 82 -11.86 1.63 2.35
CA LEU A 82 -10.73 1.05 3.08
C LEU A 82 -11.19 0.11 4.19
N GLY A 83 -12.34 0.39 4.79
CA GLY A 83 -12.99 -0.48 5.76
C GLY A 83 -13.29 -1.88 5.25
N LEU A 84 -13.58 -2.03 3.94
CA LEU A 84 -13.79 -3.34 3.30
C LEU A 84 -12.54 -4.22 3.31
N VAL A 85 -11.37 -3.63 3.44
CA VAL A 85 -10.06 -4.33 3.50
C VAL A 85 -9.50 -4.34 4.92
N GLY A 86 -10.24 -3.77 5.89
CA GLY A 86 -9.79 -3.68 7.29
C GLY A 86 -8.85 -2.49 7.58
N LEU A 87 -8.69 -1.57 6.65
CA LEU A 87 -7.82 -0.40 6.79
C LEU A 87 -8.57 0.89 7.15
N GLY A 88 -9.90 0.87 7.24
CA GLY A 88 -10.73 2.04 7.55
C GLY A 88 -10.88 2.35 9.05
N ILE A 89 -10.08 1.73 9.91
CA ILE A 89 -10.11 2.01 11.35
C ILE A 89 -9.29 3.27 11.64
N PRO A 90 -9.84 4.25 12.37
CA PRO A 90 -9.09 5.44 12.76
C PRO A 90 -7.76 5.10 13.45
N GLY A 91 -6.69 5.76 13.04
CA GLY A 91 -5.33 5.51 13.55
C GLY A 91 -4.56 4.41 12.80
N THR A 92 -5.20 3.61 11.94
CA THR A 92 -4.48 2.57 11.16
C THR A 92 -3.43 3.18 10.23
N ALA A 93 -3.73 4.34 9.64
CA ALA A 93 -2.82 5.07 8.77
C ALA A 93 -1.48 5.42 9.43
N ASP A 94 -1.49 5.68 10.74
CA ASP A 94 -0.30 6.06 11.51
C ASP A 94 0.66 4.87 11.73
N HIS A 95 0.15 3.65 11.59
CA HIS A 95 0.90 2.41 11.77
C HIS A 95 1.37 1.78 10.45
N ILE A 96 1.04 2.39 9.31
CA ILE A 96 1.38 1.90 7.98
C ILE A 96 2.39 2.84 7.32
N ALA A 97 3.52 2.32 6.87
CA ALA A 97 4.59 3.09 6.24
C ALA A 97 4.17 3.69 4.88
N THR A 98 3.33 2.95 4.14
CA THR A 98 2.83 3.34 2.83
C THR A 98 1.57 4.19 2.95
N PRO A 99 1.37 5.23 2.14
CA PRO A 99 0.12 5.98 2.12
C PRO A 99 -1.09 5.07 1.89
N VAL A 100 -2.07 5.15 2.79
CA VAL A 100 -3.25 4.25 2.77
C VAL A 100 -4.06 4.40 1.48
N SER A 101 -4.03 5.57 0.84
CA SER A 101 -4.67 5.83 -0.45
C SER A 101 -4.19 4.90 -1.58
N ARG A 102 -2.97 4.36 -1.52
CA ARG A 102 -2.49 3.36 -2.49
C ARG A 102 -3.33 2.08 -2.48
N PHE A 103 -3.85 1.70 -1.34
CA PHE A 103 -4.70 0.51 -1.23
C PHE A 103 -6.07 0.67 -1.89
N LEU A 104 -6.53 1.92 -2.10
CA LEU A 104 -7.77 2.18 -2.83
C LEU A 104 -7.70 1.70 -4.29
N ALA A 105 -6.53 1.84 -4.93
CA ALA A 105 -6.32 1.35 -6.29
C ALA A 105 -6.35 -0.18 -6.39
N LEU A 106 -6.06 -0.87 -5.30
CA LEU A 106 -5.95 -2.32 -5.23
C LEU A 106 -7.17 -2.99 -4.57
N LEU A 107 -8.23 -2.25 -4.24
CA LEU A 107 -9.39 -2.79 -3.53
C LEU A 107 -9.96 -4.06 -4.18
N GLY A 108 -10.09 -4.06 -5.51
CA GLY A 108 -10.62 -5.21 -6.25
C GLY A 108 -9.76 -6.48 -6.09
N VAL A 109 -8.44 -6.30 -5.98
CA VAL A 109 -7.49 -7.40 -5.77
C VAL A 109 -7.49 -7.84 -4.30
N LEU A 110 -7.47 -6.88 -3.38
CA LEU A 110 -7.39 -7.15 -1.95
C LEU A 110 -8.63 -7.84 -1.38
N GLN A 111 -9.80 -7.58 -1.96
CA GLN A 111 -11.07 -8.20 -1.58
C GLN A 111 -11.20 -9.64 -2.07
N GLN A 112 -10.42 -10.06 -3.05
CA GLN A 112 -10.51 -11.43 -3.55
C GLN A 112 -10.17 -12.45 -2.45
N PRO A 113 -10.99 -13.48 -2.26
CA PRO A 113 -10.74 -14.50 -1.24
C PRO A 113 -9.52 -15.36 -1.57
N GLY A 114 -9.20 -15.52 -2.86
CA GLY A 114 -8.03 -16.24 -3.33
C GLY A 114 -6.83 -15.31 -3.52
N LYS A 115 -5.66 -15.75 -3.08
CA LYS A 115 -4.40 -15.02 -3.29
C LYS A 115 -3.77 -15.51 -4.59
N THR A 116 -4.05 -14.81 -5.68
CA THR A 116 -3.63 -15.19 -7.04
C THR A 116 -2.29 -14.55 -7.43
N GLN A 117 -1.65 -15.13 -8.46
CA GLN A 117 -0.43 -14.55 -9.02
C GLN A 117 -0.69 -13.20 -9.67
N GLU A 118 -1.84 -13.01 -10.33
CA GLU A 118 -2.25 -11.74 -10.92
C GLU A 118 -2.40 -10.65 -9.84
N GLY A 119 -2.92 -11.04 -8.69
CA GLY A 119 -3.02 -10.13 -7.53
C GLY A 119 -1.65 -9.67 -7.04
N MET A 120 -0.69 -10.59 -6.95
CA MET A 120 0.69 -10.24 -6.59
C MET A 120 1.34 -9.36 -7.67
N GLN A 121 1.12 -9.67 -8.95
CA GLN A 121 1.61 -8.83 -10.04
C GLN A 121 1.04 -7.41 -9.96
N ALA A 122 -0.25 -7.26 -9.68
CA ALA A 122 -0.87 -5.94 -9.53
C ALA A 122 -0.28 -5.14 -8.35
N LEU A 123 0.02 -5.80 -7.22
CA LEU A 123 0.70 -5.18 -6.08
C LEU A 123 2.10 -4.68 -6.47
N VAL A 124 2.88 -5.52 -7.14
CA VAL A 124 4.24 -5.16 -7.55
C VAL A 124 4.23 -4.08 -8.62
N THR A 125 3.36 -4.17 -9.62
CA THR A 125 3.25 -3.16 -10.69
C THR A 125 2.87 -1.78 -10.16
N LEU A 126 2.08 -1.71 -9.06
CA LEU A 126 1.76 -0.43 -8.43
C LEU A 126 2.97 0.24 -7.79
N LEU A 127 3.92 -0.55 -7.28
CA LEU A 127 5.15 -0.06 -6.64
C LEU A 127 6.26 0.18 -7.65
N ALA A 128 6.46 -0.78 -8.54
CA ALA A 128 7.55 -0.86 -9.49
C ALA A 128 7.02 -1.38 -10.84
N PRO A 129 6.69 -0.49 -11.77
CA PRO A 129 6.06 -0.86 -13.04
C PRO A 129 6.90 -1.78 -13.93
N ASP A 130 8.24 -1.65 -13.86
CA ASP A 130 9.18 -2.44 -14.68
C ASP A 130 9.57 -3.77 -14.01
N THR A 131 9.09 -4.03 -12.79
CA THR A 131 9.33 -5.27 -12.08
C THR A 131 8.24 -6.30 -12.40
N THR A 132 8.64 -7.48 -12.83
CA THR A 132 7.77 -8.64 -12.96
C THR A 132 7.89 -9.54 -11.73
N VAL A 133 6.79 -10.22 -11.36
CA VAL A 133 6.80 -11.15 -10.24
C VAL A 133 6.29 -12.52 -10.65
N LYS A 134 6.98 -13.55 -10.18
CA LYS A 134 6.54 -14.94 -10.28
C LYS A 134 6.37 -15.50 -8.88
N VAL A 135 5.20 -16.02 -8.58
CA VAL A 135 4.90 -16.66 -7.30
C VAL A 135 4.93 -18.17 -7.49
N SER A 136 5.77 -18.84 -6.71
CA SER A 136 5.79 -20.30 -6.66
C SER A 136 5.27 -20.74 -5.28
N PRO A 137 4.15 -21.47 -5.21
CA PRO A 137 3.75 -22.14 -4.00
C PRO A 137 4.73 -23.27 -3.67
N TYR A 138 4.72 -23.77 -2.46
CA TYR A 138 5.53 -24.92 -2.05
C TYR A 138 7.05 -24.66 -1.97
N CYS A 139 7.43 -23.50 -1.43
CA CYS A 139 8.84 -23.25 -1.12
C CYS A 139 9.22 -24.00 0.16
N LEU A 140 10.18 -24.92 0.03
CA LEU A 140 10.64 -25.74 1.16
C LEU A 140 11.35 -24.86 2.20
N ARG A 141 10.99 -25.08 3.47
CA ARG A 141 11.68 -24.49 4.61
C ARG A 141 11.85 -25.51 5.73
N PRO A 142 12.94 -25.45 6.51
CA PRO A 142 13.07 -26.24 7.73
C PRO A 142 12.08 -25.70 8.79
N VAL A 143 11.41 -26.61 9.48
CA VAL A 143 10.52 -26.32 10.61
C VAL A 143 10.94 -27.20 11.76
N GLU A 144 11.13 -26.61 12.94
CA GLU A 144 11.43 -27.35 14.16
C GLU A 144 10.27 -28.27 14.52
N MET A 145 10.59 -29.50 14.81
CA MET A 145 9.62 -30.49 15.27
C MET A 145 9.46 -30.35 16.78
N GLY A 146 8.19 -30.25 17.23
CA GLY A 146 7.88 -30.04 18.65
C GLY A 146 8.26 -31.22 19.57
N GLN A 147 8.48 -32.39 19.02
CA GLN A 147 9.00 -33.56 19.72
C GLN A 147 9.96 -34.29 18.78
N PRO A 148 11.29 -34.11 18.96
CA PRO A 148 12.24 -34.90 18.23
C PRO A 148 12.17 -36.37 18.68
N LEU A 149 12.30 -37.27 17.72
CA LEU A 149 12.43 -38.69 18.02
C LEU A 149 13.63 -38.93 18.89
N GLY A 150 13.37 -39.15 20.16
CA GLY A 150 14.39 -39.59 21.09
C GLY A 150 14.41 -41.12 21.14
N PHE A 151 15.59 -41.71 21.21
CA PHE A 151 15.77 -43.15 21.47
C PHE A 151 15.43 -43.55 22.91
N TYR A 152 14.89 -42.65 23.71
CA TYR A 152 14.56 -42.80 25.11
C TYR A 152 13.08 -42.55 25.36
N GLY A 153 12.29 -43.62 25.38
CA GLY A 153 10.89 -43.57 25.72
C GLY A 153 10.21 -44.90 25.50
N ASP A 154 9.10 -45.10 26.17
CA ASP A 154 8.22 -46.30 26.04
C ASP A 154 7.39 -46.33 24.77
N ASP A 155 7.63 -45.42 23.82
CA ASP A 155 6.90 -45.33 22.57
C ASP A 155 7.44 -46.33 21.53
N ASP A 156 6.60 -47.19 21.00
CA ASP A 156 6.92 -48.08 19.90
C ASP A 156 7.25 -47.30 18.63
N PHE A 157 8.52 -47.20 18.29
CA PHE A 157 8.98 -46.57 17.05
C PHE A 157 8.73 -47.51 15.87
N LEU A 158 7.74 -47.16 15.06
CA LEU A 158 7.49 -47.84 13.82
C LEU A 158 8.23 -47.17 12.67
N LEU A 159 9.05 -47.93 11.95
CA LEU A 159 9.68 -47.54 10.71
C LEU A 159 8.67 -47.58 9.56
N ASP A 160 7.55 -46.87 9.71
CA ASP A 160 6.46 -46.80 8.74
C ASP A 160 6.64 -45.72 7.67
N GLY A 161 7.75 -45.01 7.71
CA GLY A 161 8.06 -43.87 6.82
C GLY A 161 7.36 -42.56 7.17
N ASN A 162 6.51 -42.56 8.21
CA ASN A 162 5.79 -41.34 8.63
C ASN A 162 6.50 -40.56 9.74
N THR A 163 7.51 -41.18 10.36
CA THR A 163 8.21 -40.64 11.50
C THR A 163 9.48 -39.93 11.05
N PRO A 164 9.57 -38.59 11.20
CA PRO A 164 10.75 -37.84 10.79
C PRO A 164 11.92 -38.13 11.73
N LEU A 165 13.10 -38.32 11.14
CA LEU A 165 14.37 -38.46 11.87
C LEU A 165 14.95 -37.04 12.05
N GLY A 166 15.23 -36.65 13.30
CA GLY A 166 15.91 -35.40 13.66
C GLY A 166 14.96 -34.35 14.20
N ASP A 167 15.51 -33.16 14.45
CA ASP A 167 14.84 -32.06 15.11
C ASP A 167 14.09 -31.12 14.11
N GLU A 168 14.34 -31.28 12.81
CA GLU A 168 13.79 -30.47 11.76
C GLU A 168 13.08 -31.30 10.68
N ALA A 169 11.96 -30.81 10.20
CA ALA A 169 11.26 -31.37 9.04
C ALA A 169 11.14 -30.30 7.95
N MET A 170 11.11 -30.73 6.68
CA MET A 170 10.93 -29.83 5.54
C MET A 170 9.44 -29.63 5.28
N ASP A 171 8.96 -28.39 5.52
CA ASP A 171 7.59 -27.98 5.23
C ASP A 171 7.51 -27.24 3.89
N ALA A 172 6.63 -27.70 3.00
CA ALA A 172 6.40 -27.10 1.69
C ALA A 172 5.12 -26.25 1.63
N GLY A 173 4.22 -26.39 2.63
CA GLY A 173 2.88 -25.82 2.56
C GLY A 173 2.72 -24.41 3.13
N SER A 174 3.67 -23.93 3.90
CA SER A 174 3.53 -22.68 4.66
C SER A 174 4.34 -21.50 4.10
N GLN A 175 5.16 -21.71 3.08
CA GLN A 175 6.02 -20.68 2.50
C GLN A 175 5.84 -20.56 0.99
N LEU A 176 5.71 -19.31 0.52
CA LEU A 176 5.70 -18.96 -0.88
C LEU A 176 7.09 -18.46 -1.30
N LEU A 177 7.48 -18.71 -2.55
CA LEU A 177 8.60 -18.04 -3.17
C LEU A 177 8.06 -16.91 -4.05
N VAL A 178 8.47 -15.69 -3.76
CA VAL A 178 8.16 -14.49 -4.54
C VAL A 178 9.44 -14.08 -5.26
N ALA A 179 9.54 -14.42 -6.53
CA ALA A 179 10.67 -14.08 -7.38
C ALA A 179 10.36 -12.80 -8.16
N LEU A 180 11.05 -11.73 -7.83
CA LEU A 180 11.01 -10.43 -8.50
C LEU A 180 12.07 -10.42 -9.59
N THR A 181 11.76 -9.87 -10.77
CA THR A 181 12.71 -9.71 -11.87
C THR A 181 12.59 -8.31 -12.43
N THR A 182 13.69 -7.56 -12.44
CA THR A 182 13.75 -6.21 -13.03
C THR A 182 15.13 -5.94 -13.63
N ASP A 183 15.11 -5.16 -14.70
CA ASP A 183 16.31 -4.65 -15.38
C ASP A 183 16.46 -3.12 -15.17
N ASN A 184 15.55 -2.49 -14.45
CA ASN A 184 15.59 -1.07 -14.17
C ASN A 184 16.48 -0.79 -12.94
N GLU A 185 17.53 -0.01 -13.15
CA GLU A 185 18.51 0.32 -12.09
C GLU A 185 17.88 1.01 -10.87
N GLN A 186 16.95 1.95 -11.11
CA GLN A 186 16.28 2.66 -10.01
C GLN A 186 15.43 1.72 -9.16
N GLU A 187 14.74 0.78 -9.81
CA GLU A 187 13.95 -0.22 -9.10
C GLU A 187 14.84 -1.21 -8.35
N VAL A 188 15.98 -1.65 -8.94
CA VAL A 188 16.95 -2.52 -8.26
C VAL A 188 17.45 -1.87 -6.96
N GLN A 189 17.77 -0.56 -6.98
CA GLN A 189 18.17 0.17 -5.78
C GLN A 189 17.02 0.24 -4.76
N GLY A 190 15.80 0.46 -5.23
CA GLY A 190 14.60 0.50 -4.38
C GLY A 190 14.26 -0.84 -3.73
N TRP A 191 14.56 -1.96 -4.37
CA TRP A 191 14.34 -3.31 -3.86
C TRP A 191 15.38 -3.78 -2.84
N LYS A 192 16.51 -3.08 -2.68
CA LYS A 192 17.48 -3.42 -1.63
C LYS A 192 16.85 -3.26 -0.23
N PRO A 193 17.38 -3.93 0.81
CA PRO A 193 16.79 -3.91 2.16
C PRO A 193 16.55 -2.53 2.77
N ASP A 194 17.40 -1.54 2.44
CA ASP A 194 17.21 -0.14 2.86
C ASP A 194 16.35 0.67 1.88
N GLY A 195 15.93 0.07 0.80
CA GLY A 195 15.15 0.72 -0.25
C GLY A 195 13.69 0.92 0.16
N LEU A 196 13.09 1.99 -0.37
CA LEU A 196 11.70 2.34 -0.09
C LEU A 196 10.72 1.34 -0.69
N LEU A 197 11.02 0.77 -1.87
CA LEU A 197 10.14 -0.19 -2.54
C LEU A 197 10.01 -1.48 -1.73
N TYR A 198 11.12 -1.96 -1.19
CA TYR A 198 11.13 -3.16 -0.38
C TYR A 198 10.29 -3.01 0.88
N GLN A 199 10.47 -1.90 1.60
CA GLN A 199 9.69 -1.62 2.80
C GLN A 199 8.19 -1.46 2.51
N ASP A 200 7.83 -0.73 1.45
CA ASP A 200 6.43 -0.56 1.05
C ASP A 200 5.82 -1.91 0.60
N PHE A 201 6.60 -2.74 -0.08
CA PHE A 201 6.16 -4.08 -0.49
C PHE A 201 5.85 -4.99 0.69
N LEU A 202 6.68 -4.95 1.74
CA LEU A 202 6.43 -5.72 2.96
C LEU A 202 5.12 -5.32 3.65
N VAL A 203 4.81 -4.02 3.66
CA VAL A 203 3.52 -3.52 4.17
C VAL A 203 2.36 -4.06 3.34
N MET A 204 2.50 -4.03 2.02
CA MET A 204 1.47 -4.57 1.12
C MET A 204 1.30 -6.09 1.28
N LEU A 205 2.41 -6.83 1.42
CA LEU A 205 2.35 -8.26 1.73
C LEU A 205 1.63 -8.53 3.05
N ARG A 206 1.84 -7.70 4.06
CA ARG A 206 1.16 -7.83 5.35
C ARG A 206 -0.36 -7.71 5.21
N VAL A 207 -0.83 -6.74 4.43
CA VAL A 207 -2.26 -6.55 4.17
C VAL A 207 -2.82 -7.70 3.31
N TRP A 208 -2.04 -8.15 2.31
CA TRP A 208 -2.52 -9.13 1.34
C TRP A 208 -2.40 -10.58 1.81
N LEU A 209 -1.24 -11.01 2.28
CA LEU A 209 -1.00 -12.39 2.77
C LEU A 209 -1.50 -12.58 4.20
N GLY A 210 -1.47 -11.53 5.01
CA GLY A 210 -1.82 -11.59 6.42
C GLY A 210 -0.80 -12.40 7.24
N TRP A 211 -1.29 -13.10 8.26
CA TRP A 211 -0.44 -13.84 9.21
C TRP A 211 -0.20 -15.32 8.84
N ARG A 212 -1.00 -15.84 7.92
CA ARG A 212 -1.02 -17.30 7.62
C ARG A 212 0.18 -17.74 6.79
N PHE A 213 0.62 -16.89 5.88
CA PHE A 213 1.64 -17.26 4.89
C PHE A 213 2.96 -16.59 5.21
N LYS A 214 4.03 -17.32 4.94
CA LYS A 214 5.37 -16.80 4.89
C LYS A 214 5.79 -16.69 3.42
N ALA A 215 6.68 -15.76 3.11
CA ALA A 215 7.17 -15.61 1.76
C ALA A 215 8.69 -15.40 1.78
N LYS A 216 9.39 -16.16 0.96
CA LYS A 216 10.79 -15.94 0.63
C LYS A 216 10.82 -14.98 -0.57
N ILE A 217 11.54 -13.89 -0.47
CA ILE A 217 11.61 -12.86 -1.50
C ILE A 217 12.99 -12.91 -2.15
N THR A 218 13.02 -13.09 -3.45
CA THR A 218 14.24 -13.10 -4.26
C THR A 218 14.16 -12.06 -5.35
N LEU A 219 15.30 -11.46 -5.68
CA LEU A 219 15.42 -10.48 -6.77
C LEU A 219 16.39 -11.02 -7.81
N THR A 220 15.92 -11.12 -9.05
CA THR A 220 16.73 -11.45 -10.21
C THR A 220 16.93 -10.20 -11.04
N THR A 221 18.18 -9.86 -11.32
CA THR A 221 18.54 -8.68 -12.12
C THR A 221 19.80 -8.96 -12.92
N ARG A 222 20.12 -8.04 -13.84
CA ARG A 222 21.38 -8.12 -14.60
C ARG A 222 22.56 -7.96 -13.66
N THR A 223 23.55 -8.81 -13.79
CA THR A 223 24.75 -8.82 -12.96
C THR A 223 25.45 -7.46 -12.92
N ARG A 224 25.42 -6.71 -14.02
CA ARG A 224 26.01 -5.35 -14.09
C ARG A 224 25.40 -4.35 -13.12
N LEU A 225 24.11 -4.52 -12.75
CA LEU A 225 23.41 -3.65 -11.81
C LEU A 225 23.76 -3.95 -10.34
N LEU A 226 24.50 -5.03 -10.12
CA LEU A 226 24.98 -5.46 -8.81
C LEU A 226 26.48 -5.16 -8.59
N ALA A 227 27.04 -4.27 -9.38
CA ALA A 227 28.42 -3.83 -9.24
C ALA A 227 28.72 -3.31 -7.83
N VAL A 228 29.93 -3.54 -7.38
CA VAL A 228 30.41 -3.06 -6.08
C VAL A 228 30.52 -1.54 -6.14
N PRO A 229 29.85 -0.78 -5.27
CA PRO A 229 30.06 0.65 -5.20
C PRO A 229 31.50 0.98 -4.80
N PRO A 230 32.07 2.11 -5.24
CA PRO A 230 33.36 2.58 -4.80
C PRO A 230 33.45 2.68 -3.27
N LEU A 231 34.61 2.40 -2.71
CA LEU A 231 34.83 2.44 -1.26
C LEU A 231 34.44 3.82 -0.69
N GLY A 232 33.45 3.82 0.19
CA GLY A 232 32.91 5.05 0.81
C GLY A 232 31.71 5.67 0.09
N GLU A 233 31.30 5.16 -1.05
CA GLU A 233 30.15 5.64 -1.81
C GLU A 233 28.98 4.66 -1.76
N GLY A 234 28.28 4.59 -0.65
CA GLY A 234 27.04 3.83 -0.51
C GLY A 234 27.14 2.56 0.33
N PRO A 235 26.01 1.96 0.68
CA PRO A 235 25.95 0.77 1.50
C PRO A 235 26.38 -0.48 0.71
N PHE A 236 27.24 -1.27 1.31
CA PHE A 236 27.64 -2.58 0.80
C PHE A 236 26.88 -3.69 1.53
N TRP A 237 26.18 -4.51 0.77
CA TRP A 237 25.42 -5.65 1.27
C TRP A 237 26.06 -6.95 0.78
N LEU A 238 26.66 -7.70 1.67
CA LEU A 238 27.27 -8.98 1.33
C LEU A 238 26.21 -9.92 0.73
N GLY A 239 26.49 -10.48 -0.45
CA GLY A 239 25.57 -11.36 -1.17
C GLY A 239 24.45 -10.67 -1.96
N MET A 240 24.38 -9.34 -1.94
CA MET A 240 23.33 -8.59 -2.63
C MET A 240 23.86 -7.62 -3.70
N ASN A 241 24.96 -6.91 -3.45
CA ASN A 241 25.58 -5.98 -4.39
C ASN A 241 27.11 -6.13 -4.41
N GLY A 242 27.58 -7.34 -4.46
CA GLY A 242 29.00 -7.64 -4.35
C GLY A 242 29.58 -8.45 -5.51
N VAL A 243 29.07 -8.26 -6.73
CA VAL A 243 29.66 -8.94 -7.89
C VAL A 243 30.90 -8.17 -8.34
N LEU A 244 32.06 -8.74 -8.10
CA LEU A 244 33.35 -8.19 -8.51
C LEU A 244 33.47 -8.23 -10.03
N SER A 245 34.06 -7.17 -10.61
CA SER A 245 34.28 -7.05 -12.06
C SER A 245 33.00 -6.92 -12.92
N ALA A 246 31.88 -6.55 -12.32
CA ALA A 246 30.64 -6.27 -13.07
C ALA A 246 30.71 -4.98 -13.90
N ASP A 247 31.60 -4.04 -13.52
CA ASP A 247 31.78 -2.73 -14.18
C ASP A 247 32.77 -2.76 -15.36
N GLU A 248 33.57 -3.79 -15.49
CA GLU A 248 34.57 -3.90 -16.55
C GLU A 248 33.91 -4.40 -17.85
N GLY A 249 33.66 -3.49 -18.80
CA GLY A 249 33.24 -3.64 -20.21
C GLY A 249 32.49 -4.92 -20.62
N GLU A 250 33.17 -6.02 -20.84
CA GLU A 250 32.60 -7.33 -21.08
C GLU A 250 32.67 -8.18 -19.82
N LEU A 251 31.52 -8.72 -19.36
CA LEU A 251 31.50 -9.70 -18.31
C LEU A 251 32.43 -10.87 -18.72
N LYS A 252 33.31 -11.28 -17.82
CA LYS A 252 34.12 -12.50 -18.06
C LYS A 252 33.18 -13.66 -18.32
N ASP A 253 33.55 -14.56 -19.21
CA ASP A 253 32.74 -15.73 -19.62
C ASP A 253 32.23 -16.58 -18.46
N ASP A 254 32.88 -16.52 -17.30
CA ASP A 254 32.50 -17.26 -16.09
C ASP A 254 31.39 -16.56 -15.26
N ILE A 255 31.00 -15.33 -15.57
CA ILE A 255 29.99 -14.57 -14.80
C ILE A 255 28.65 -14.66 -15.51
N PRO A 256 27.59 -15.19 -14.85
CA PRO A 256 26.28 -15.27 -15.49
C PRO A 256 25.71 -13.85 -15.76
N PRO A 257 25.01 -13.66 -16.89
CA PRO A 257 24.46 -12.35 -17.27
C PRO A 257 23.40 -11.82 -16.31
N THR A 258 22.71 -12.72 -15.60
CA THR A 258 21.72 -12.42 -14.57
C THR A 258 22.08 -13.10 -13.26
N PHE A 259 21.82 -12.44 -12.17
CA PHE A 259 22.08 -12.95 -10.84
C PHE A 259 20.82 -12.85 -9.98
N THR A 260 20.58 -13.87 -9.17
CA THR A 260 19.46 -13.91 -8.24
C THR A 260 19.97 -13.74 -6.82
N THR A 261 19.49 -12.71 -6.16
CA THR A 261 19.80 -12.39 -4.76
C THR A 261 18.60 -12.70 -3.87
N GLU A 262 18.85 -13.14 -2.67
CA GLU A 262 17.83 -13.29 -1.64
C GLU A 262 17.70 -11.97 -0.88
N LEU A 263 16.51 -11.34 -0.96
CA LEU A 263 16.23 -10.07 -0.26
C LEU A 263 15.86 -10.32 1.20
N GLY A 264 15.21 -11.43 1.51
CA GLY A 264 14.79 -11.79 2.85
C GLY A 264 13.48 -12.57 2.89
N TYR A 265 12.93 -12.65 4.10
CA TYR A 265 11.73 -13.44 4.39
C TYR A 265 10.63 -12.55 4.96
N TYR A 266 9.44 -12.67 4.42
CA TYR A 266 8.24 -12.20 5.08
C TYR A 266 7.72 -13.30 6.02
N THR A 267 7.70 -13.04 7.33
CA THR A 267 7.37 -14.03 8.37
C THR A 267 5.98 -13.82 8.98
N GLY A 268 5.11 -13.09 8.33
CA GLY A 268 3.76 -12.82 8.82
C GLY A 268 3.66 -11.57 9.71
N LEU A 269 2.69 -11.56 10.61
CA LEU A 269 2.40 -10.41 11.47
C LEU A 269 3.34 -10.33 12.68
N LYS A 270 4.62 -10.08 12.47
CA LYS A 270 5.47 -9.67 13.59
C LYS A 270 5.25 -8.18 13.89
N PRO A 271 5.16 -7.78 15.17
CA PRO A 271 5.03 -6.38 15.52
C PRO A 271 6.26 -5.62 15.01
N ALA A 272 5.99 -4.56 14.29
CA ALA A 272 7.02 -3.65 13.87
C ALA A 272 7.55 -2.89 15.10
N ILE A 273 8.84 -2.65 15.14
CA ILE A 273 9.43 -1.79 16.15
C ILE A 273 9.24 -0.35 15.66
N PRO A 274 8.42 0.47 16.35
CA PRO A 274 8.27 1.86 15.96
C PRO A 274 9.62 2.56 16.10
N GLN A 275 10.16 3.08 15.02
CA GLN A 275 11.31 3.96 15.09
C GLN A 275 10.84 5.30 15.66
N GLN A 276 11.41 5.71 16.79
CA GLN A 276 11.15 7.02 17.37
C GLN A 276 11.53 8.11 16.33
N GLY A 277 10.55 8.89 15.91
CA GLY A 277 10.74 10.04 15.03
C GLY A 277 10.41 9.83 13.56
N ASN A 278 10.24 8.63 13.08
CA ASN A 278 9.81 8.37 11.71
C ASN A 278 8.47 7.63 11.70
N ARG A 279 7.51 8.12 10.91
CA ARG A 279 6.19 7.46 10.71
C ARG A 279 6.29 6.10 10.01
N ARG A 280 7.49 5.66 9.62
CA ARG A 280 7.74 4.37 8.98
C ARG A 280 7.97 3.29 10.00
N VAL A 281 7.25 2.22 9.81
CA VAL A 281 7.38 1.00 10.61
C VAL A 281 8.43 0.12 9.96
N THR A 282 9.46 -0.25 10.71
CA THR A 282 10.49 -1.17 10.23
C THR A 282 10.15 -2.59 10.64
N TYR A 283 10.13 -3.52 9.69
CA TYR A 283 9.91 -4.93 9.94
C TYR A 283 11.28 -5.60 10.14
N LYS A 284 11.41 -6.43 11.19
CA LYS A 284 12.55 -7.33 11.33
C LYS A 284 12.25 -8.62 10.58
N PHE A 285 13.23 -9.03 9.80
CA PHE A 285 13.34 -10.38 9.25
C PHE A 285 14.34 -11.13 10.14
N ASP A 286 14.01 -12.35 10.49
CA ASP A 286 14.94 -13.28 11.12
C ASP A 286 15.68 -14.05 10.04
#